data_8a66b8e818ac0e76b8aa2a9ccbd3c083
#
_entry.id   8a66b8e818ac0e76b8aa2a9ccbd3c083
#
_cell.length_a   1.000
_cell.length_b   1.000
_cell.length_c   1.000
_cell.angle_alpha   90.00
_cell.angle_beta   90.00
_cell.angle_gamma   90.00
#
_symmetry.space_group_name_H-M   'P 1'
#
loop_
_entity.id
_entity.type
_entity.pdbx_description
1 polymer ?
#
loop_
_entity_poly.entity_id
_entity_poly.type
_entity_poly.pdbx_seq_one_letter_code
_entity_poly.pdbx_strand_id
1 'polypeptide(L)'
;DFNSNHGAAIAANSGLAGYPAGTVNRHVFPNITPQGSAGTTALSRGDWGAASTEIMSQASPVNVAAQASYDMSTGVLTVNTETYFTANHTNAAFLHVAVVQNNVPGPQTGAQTYNPGAIISGPWSPTYNHQHMLKYLMDGAFGIELNTTTAGTFIPNTHTWTVPTALTLPQGTTGFMPDIDPTNLDVVAFISEGPQEILTGFQANVVCIFPNAYDANVTASSAEDVVCASETDIEITFRNYGNQPLTSLDLMYDINGGFPLTYNWTGNLASGAAATVSIPNVAFTPQAFNNVNWTASNPSGQTDQNSSNNYSSSMFR
;
A
#
# COMPACT_ATOMS: atom_id res chain seq x y z
N ASP A 1 -1.56 14.92 5.37
CA ASP A 1 -1.84 14.72 3.94
C ASP A 1 -1.09 13.52 3.43
N PHE A 2 -1.75 12.67 2.63
CA PHE A 2 -1.14 11.53 1.98
C PHE A 2 -0.53 11.99 0.65
N ASN A 3 0.78 11.95 0.52
CA ASN A 3 1.50 12.36 -0.69
C ASN A 3 2.23 11.18 -1.31
N SER A 4 2.31 11.14 -2.63
CA SER A 4 3.16 10.22 -3.37
C SER A 4 4.13 11.00 -4.27
N ASN A 5 5.25 10.37 -4.63
CA ASN A 5 6.26 11.01 -5.49
C ASN A 5 5.70 11.48 -6.86
N HIS A 6 4.57 10.90 -7.28
CA HIS A 6 3.95 11.18 -8.58
C HIS A 6 2.65 12.00 -8.47
N GLY A 7 2.12 12.18 -7.25
CA GLY A 7 0.81 12.81 -7.02
C GLY A 7 0.73 14.24 -7.54
N ALA A 8 1.78 15.04 -7.33
CA ALA A 8 1.84 16.43 -7.80
C ALA A 8 1.78 16.54 -9.34
N ALA A 9 2.48 15.66 -10.05
CA ALA A 9 2.47 15.64 -11.52
C ALA A 9 1.09 15.27 -12.08
N ILE A 10 0.42 14.26 -11.45
CA ILE A 10 -0.93 13.84 -11.83
C ILE A 10 -1.94 14.98 -11.55
N ALA A 11 -1.86 15.62 -10.39
CA ALA A 11 -2.72 16.73 -10.02
C ALA A 11 -2.56 17.92 -10.98
N ALA A 12 -1.33 18.29 -11.31
CA ALA A 12 -1.04 19.36 -12.26
C ALA A 12 -1.61 19.04 -13.66
N ASN A 13 -1.46 17.81 -14.13
CA ASN A 13 -1.99 17.38 -15.43
C ASN A 13 -3.53 17.39 -15.48
N SER A 14 -4.20 17.21 -14.35
CA SER A 14 -5.67 17.20 -14.29
C SER A 14 -6.31 18.58 -14.22
N GLY A 15 -5.53 19.62 -13.92
CA GLY A 15 -6.06 20.97 -13.67
C GLY A 15 -6.87 21.06 -12.38
N LEU A 16 -6.49 20.29 -11.36
CA LEU A 16 -7.12 20.28 -10.03
C LEU A 16 -7.16 21.69 -9.42
N ALA A 17 -8.35 22.15 -9.02
CA ALA A 17 -8.55 23.45 -8.39
C ALA A 17 -8.93 23.37 -6.90
N GLY A 18 -9.33 22.20 -6.41
CA GLY A 18 -9.72 21.99 -5.02
C GLY A 18 -10.13 20.55 -4.71
N TYR A 19 -10.42 20.28 -3.44
CA TYR A 19 -10.85 18.97 -2.95
C TYR A 19 -12.28 19.00 -2.40
N PRO A 20 -13.07 17.90 -2.54
CA PRO A 20 -12.75 16.67 -3.25
C PRO A 20 -12.82 16.81 -4.76
N ALA A 21 -11.87 16.20 -5.46
CA ALA A 21 -11.83 16.13 -6.91
C ALA A 21 -11.44 14.73 -7.37
N GLY A 22 -11.78 14.40 -8.60
CA GLY A 22 -11.37 13.18 -9.27
C GLY A 22 -11.45 13.33 -10.78
N THR A 23 -10.85 12.41 -11.50
CA THR A 23 -10.97 12.34 -12.96
C THR A 23 -11.62 11.00 -13.32
N VAL A 24 -12.44 10.98 -14.36
CA VAL A 24 -12.95 9.75 -14.95
C VAL A 24 -12.21 9.55 -16.26
N ASN A 25 -11.42 8.48 -16.37
CA ASN A 25 -10.51 8.17 -17.48
C ASN A 25 -9.58 9.32 -17.91
N ARG A 26 -9.37 10.33 -17.06
CA ARG A 26 -8.68 11.59 -17.42
C ARG A 26 -9.22 12.21 -18.72
N HIS A 27 -10.52 11.96 -19.00
CA HIS A 27 -11.20 12.45 -20.19
C HIS A 27 -11.66 13.91 -20.00
N VAL A 28 -11.64 14.69 -21.07
CA VAL A 28 -12.21 16.06 -21.11
C VAL A 28 -13.66 15.96 -21.58
N PHE A 29 -14.60 16.15 -20.68
CA PHE A 29 -16.02 16.05 -20.98
C PHE A 29 -16.56 17.39 -21.53
N PRO A 30 -17.02 17.46 -22.77
CA PRO A 30 -17.49 18.73 -23.36
C PRO A 30 -18.77 19.28 -22.69
N ASN A 31 -19.56 18.41 -22.07
CA ASN A 31 -20.85 18.77 -21.48
C ASN A 31 -20.82 18.79 -19.94
N ILE A 32 -19.68 18.58 -19.32
CA ILE A 32 -19.49 18.62 -17.86
C ILE A 32 -18.48 19.72 -17.54
N THR A 33 -18.84 20.62 -16.63
CA THR A 33 -17.96 21.70 -16.22
C THR A 33 -16.83 21.16 -15.34
N PRO A 34 -15.54 21.25 -15.74
CA PRO A 34 -14.44 20.84 -14.90
C PRO A 34 -14.27 21.78 -13.69
N GLN A 35 -13.59 21.31 -12.65
CA GLN A 35 -13.27 22.17 -11.50
C GLN A 35 -12.31 23.30 -11.83
N GLY A 36 -11.35 23.05 -12.74
CA GLY A 36 -10.36 24.02 -13.20
C GLY A 36 -10.80 24.77 -14.45
N SER A 37 -9.82 25.16 -15.25
CA SER A 37 -10.07 25.81 -16.54
C SER A 37 -10.74 24.87 -17.53
N ALA A 38 -11.41 25.41 -18.54
CA ALA A 38 -11.96 24.63 -19.63
C ALA A 38 -10.85 23.78 -20.30
N GLY A 39 -11.18 22.52 -20.62
CA GLY A 39 -10.24 21.55 -21.19
C GLY A 39 -9.41 20.79 -20.15
N THR A 40 -9.65 20.95 -18.85
CA THR A 40 -9.06 20.12 -17.79
C THR A 40 -9.96 18.93 -17.45
N THR A 41 -9.41 17.94 -16.72
CA THR A 41 -10.07 16.66 -16.48
C THR A 41 -10.59 16.47 -15.06
N ALA A 42 -10.23 17.38 -14.13
CA ALA A 42 -10.67 17.30 -12.75
C ALA A 42 -12.16 17.66 -12.64
N LEU A 43 -12.95 16.75 -12.09
CA LEU A 43 -14.39 16.88 -11.89
C LEU A 43 -14.77 16.94 -10.42
N SER A 44 -15.87 17.60 -10.13
CA SER A 44 -16.53 17.54 -8.83
C SER A 44 -17.21 16.19 -8.64
N ARG A 45 -17.31 15.72 -7.38
CA ARG A 45 -17.87 14.41 -7.05
C ARG A 45 -19.32 14.20 -7.56
N GLY A 46 -20.11 15.27 -7.71
CA GLY A 46 -21.47 15.21 -8.24
C GLY A 46 -21.54 14.76 -9.70
N ASP A 47 -20.48 14.94 -10.45
CA ASP A 47 -20.41 14.68 -11.89
C ASP A 47 -19.83 13.31 -12.23
N TRP A 48 -19.18 12.61 -11.27
CA TRP A 48 -18.51 11.34 -11.53
C TRP A 48 -19.43 10.26 -12.09
N GLY A 49 -20.67 10.17 -11.60
CA GLY A 49 -21.65 9.19 -12.08
C GLY A 49 -22.01 9.38 -13.55
N ALA A 50 -22.30 10.62 -13.97
CA ALA A 50 -22.60 10.95 -15.37
C ALA A 50 -21.39 10.70 -16.28
N ALA A 51 -20.21 11.18 -15.87
CA ALA A 51 -18.96 10.97 -16.58
C ALA A 51 -18.61 9.47 -16.75
N SER A 52 -18.79 8.67 -15.71
CA SER A 52 -18.57 7.21 -15.77
C SER A 52 -19.54 6.54 -16.75
N THR A 53 -20.80 6.93 -16.76
CA THR A 53 -21.79 6.38 -17.69
C THR A 53 -21.45 6.69 -19.14
N GLU A 54 -20.95 7.89 -19.43
CA GLU A 54 -20.52 8.30 -20.78
C GLU A 54 -19.32 7.46 -21.23
N ILE A 55 -18.27 7.32 -20.40
CA ILE A 55 -17.07 6.53 -20.73
C ILE A 55 -17.42 5.04 -20.93
N MET A 56 -18.25 4.45 -20.10
CA MET A 56 -18.67 3.05 -20.22
C MET A 56 -19.39 2.72 -21.52
N SER A 57 -19.92 3.72 -22.24
CA SER A 57 -20.53 3.54 -23.56
C SER A 57 -19.54 3.54 -24.73
N GLN A 58 -18.28 3.88 -24.48
CA GLN A 58 -17.23 4.00 -25.51
C GLN A 58 -16.49 2.68 -25.70
N ALA A 59 -16.07 2.41 -26.93
CA ALA A 59 -15.21 1.26 -27.25
C ALA A 59 -13.75 1.63 -27.11
N SER A 60 -12.94 0.73 -26.53
CA SER A 60 -11.50 0.88 -26.49
C SER A 60 -10.83 0.17 -27.65
N PRO A 61 -9.84 0.78 -28.33
CA PRO A 61 -9.06 0.14 -29.38
C PRO A 61 -8.01 -0.85 -28.85
N VAL A 62 -7.84 -0.93 -27.54
CA VAL A 62 -6.78 -1.71 -26.89
C VAL A 62 -7.29 -2.35 -25.60
N ASN A 63 -6.79 -3.55 -25.30
CA ASN A 63 -6.98 -4.25 -24.03
C ASN A 63 -5.65 -4.30 -23.28
N VAL A 64 -5.72 -4.36 -21.95
CA VAL A 64 -4.57 -4.61 -21.08
C VAL A 64 -4.95 -5.67 -20.04
N ALA A 65 -4.01 -6.55 -19.72
CA ALA A 65 -4.08 -7.49 -18.61
C ALA A 65 -2.83 -7.35 -17.76
N ALA A 66 -2.90 -7.77 -16.50
CA ALA A 66 -1.78 -7.77 -15.58
C ALA A 66 -1.82 -8.97 -14.63
N GLN A 67 -0.64 -9.45 -14.24
CA GLN A 67 -0.43 -10.38 -13.14
C GLN A 67 0.67 -9.81 -12.25
N ALA A 68 0.47 -9.84 -10.93
CA ALA A 68 1.41 -9.27 -9.99
C ALA A 68 1.76 -10.28 -8.89
N SER A 69 3.04 -10.33 -8.53
CA SER A 69 3.53 -11.14 -7.42
C SER A 69 4.55 -10.36 -6.59
N TYR A 70 4.52 -10.58 -5.28
CA TYR A 70 5.45 -9.99 -4.33
C TYR A 70 6.21 -11.09 -3.61
N ASP A 71 7.53 -11.10 -3.73
CA ASP A 71 8.40 -12.03 -3.02
C ASP A 71 8.69 -11.48 -1.61
N MET A 72 8.17 -12.18 -0.60
CA MET A 72 8.26 -11.76 0.80
C MET A 72 9.69 -11.82 1.36
N SER A 73 10.60 -12.59 0.73
CA SER A 73 12.00 -12.68 1.19
C SER A 73 12.90 -11.61 0.59
N THR A 74 12.64 -11.19 -0.65
CA THR A 74 13.46 -10.20 -1.36
C THR A 74 12.86 -8.81 -1.36
N GLY A 75 11.57 -8.68 -1.02
CA GLY A 75 10.84 -7.41 -1.08
C GLY A 75 10.59 -6.92 -2.50
N VAL A 76 10.64 -7.79 -3.50
CA VAL A 76 10.47 -7.43 -4.91
C VAL A 76 9.04 -7.68 -5.38
N LEU A 77 8.38 -6.61 -5.84
CA LEU A 77 7.14 -6.67 -6.60
C LEU A 77 7.47 -6.84 -8.08
N THR A 78 6.95 -7.91 -8.70
CA THR A 78 7.02 -8.16 -10.15
C THR A 78 5.63 -8.07 -10.75
N VAL A 79 5.49 -7.29 -11.82
CA VAL A 79 4.24 -7.13 -12.57
C VAL A 79 4.48 -7.48 -14.03
N ASN A 80 3.78 -8.49 -14.53
CA ASN A 80 3.73 -8.83 -15.95
C ASN A 80 2.46 -8.25 -16.53
N THR A 81 2.59 -7.49 -17.61
CA THR A 81 1.48 -6.89 -18.33
C THR A 81 1.44 -7.40 -19.77
N GLU A 82 0.23 -7.50 -20.31
CA GLU A 82 -0.02 -7.87 -21.70
C GLU A 82 -0.95 -6.82 -22.32
N THR A 83 -0.50 -6.17 -23.37
CA THR A 83 -1.28 -5.19 -24.13
C THR A 83 -1.64 -5.78 -25.49
N TYR A 84 -2.91 -5.68 -25.90
CA TYR A 84 -3.37 -6.15 -27.21
C TYR A 84 -4.24 -5.12 -27.91
N PHE A 85 -3.82 -4.64 -29.09
CA PHE A 85 -4.57 -3.70 -29.90
C PHE A 85 -5.61 -4.43 -30.74
N THR A 86 -6.89 -4.16 -30.51
CA THR A 86 -8.04 -4.72 -31.26
C THR A 86 -8.36 -3.90 -32.51
N ALA A 87 -7.93 -2.64 -32.54
CA ALA A 87 -8.07 -1.74 -33.68
C ALA A 87 -6.79 -0.91 -33.83
N ASN A 88 -6.60 -0.28 -35.02
CA ASN A 88 -5.50 0.67 -35.20
C ASN A 88 -5.72 1.89 -34.33
N HIS A 89 -4.65 2.32 -33.66
CA HIS A 89 -4.62 3.57 -32.90
C HIS A 89 -3.52 4.46 -33.45
N THR A 90 -3.85 5.70 -33.78
CA THR A 90 -2.94 6.60 -34.53
C THR A 90 -2.14 7.55 -33.66
N ASN A 91 -2.60 7.76 -32.42
CA ASN A 91 -1.94 8.64 -31.46
C ASN A 91 -0.94 7.85 -30.61
N ALA A 92 -0.02 8.54 -29.96
CA ALA A 92 0.92 7.91 -29.03
C ALA A 92 0.16 7.28 -27.85
N ALA A 93 0.43 6.01 -27.60
CA ALA A 93 -0.15 5.26 -26.48
C ALA A 93 0.92 4.94 -25.43
N PHE A 94 0.55 5.00 -24.16
CA PHE A 94 1.47 4.77 -23.03
C PHE A 94 0.89 3.73 -22.07
N LEU A 95 1.74 2.79 -21.67
CA LEU A 95 1.43 1.83 -20.61
C LEU A 95 1.86 2.40 -19.26
N HIS A 96 0.97 2.30 -18.29
CA HIS A 96 1.20 2.69 -16.90
C HIS A 96 0.94 1.51 -15.98
N VAL A 97 1.73 1.44 -14.90
CA VAL A 97 1.53 0.46 -13.82
C VAL A 97 1.52 1.20 -12.49
N ALA A 98 0.34 1.31 -11.88
CA ALA A 98 0.14 1.91 -10.57
C ALA A 98 0.08 0.83 -9.49
N VAL A 99 0.83 1.02 -8.41
CA VAL A 99 0.74 0.21 -7.19
C VAL A 99 -0.13 0.97 -6.20
N VAL A 100 -1.22 0.37 -5.78
CA VAL A 100 -2.17 0.92 -4.82
C VAL A 100 -2.27 0.03 -3.60
N GLN A 101 -2.59 0.61 -2.45
CA GLN A 101 -2.77 -0.13 -1.20
C GLN A 101 -4.16 0.09 -0.64
N ASN A 102 -4.79 -1.00 -0.21
CA ASN A 102 -6.02 -1.01 0.54
C ASN A 102 -5.75 -1.01 2.05
N ASN A 103 -6.80 -0.80 2.83
CA ASN A 103 -6.78 -0.88 4.28
C ASN A 103 -5.71 0.02 4.94
N VAL A 104 -5.54 1.22 4.44
CA VAL A 104 -4.59 2.20 4.98
C VAL A 104 -5.28 3.06 6.03
N PRO A 105 -4.97 2.90 7.34
CA PRO A 105 -5.54 3.75 8.38
C PRO A 105 -4.98 5.17 8.29
N GLY A 106 -5.84 6.17 8.46
CA GLY A 106 -5.39 7.56 8.45
C GLY A 106 -6.49 8.57 8.75
N PRO A 107 -6.15 9.84 8.94
CA PRO A 107 -7.14 10.89 9.19
C PRO A 107 -7.94 11.20 7.92
N GLN A 108 -9.23 11.44 8.07
CA GLN A 108 -10.11 11.89 6.98
C GLN A 108 -11.13 12.90 7.47
N THR A 109 -11.02 14.13 7.01
CA THR A 109 -11.99 15.19 7.33
C THR A 109 -13.37 14.86 6.78
N GLY A 110 -14.38 14.98 7.64
CA GLY A 110 -15.78 14.73 7.27
C GLY A 110 -16.18 13.25 7.12
N ALA A 111 -15.32 12.31 7.47
CA ALA A 111 -15.60 10.87 7.36
C ALA A 111 -16.87 10.46 8.10
N GLN A 112 -17.11 11.00 9.30
CA GLN A 112 -18.31 10.72 10.12
C GLN A 112 -19.62 11.11 9.42
N THR A 113 -19.59 12.14 8.59
CA THR A 113 -20.77 12.63 7.87
C THR A 113 -20.98 11.93 6.53
N TYR A 114 -19.88 11.66 5.81
CA TYR A 114 -19.98 11.25 4.40
C TYR A 114 -19.76 9.76 4.17
N ASN A 115 -18.99 9.09 5.04
CA ASN A 115 -18.74 7.64 4.93
C ASN A 115 -18.41 7.03 6.30
N PRO A 116 -19.39 7.01 7.24
CA PRO A 116 -19.17 6.49 8.59
C PRO A 116 -18.82 4.99 8.62
N GLY A 117 -19.21 4.22 7.59
CA GLY A 117 -18.93 2.79 7.49
C GLY A 117 -17.44 2.46 7.27
N ALA A 118 -16.64 3.42 6.86
CA ALA A 118 -15.19 3.24 6.69
C ALA A 118 -14.37 3.72 7.92
N ILE A 119 -15.03 4.11 9.02
CA ILE A 119 -14.36 4.49 10.26
C ILE A 119 -13.98 3.24 11.03
N ILE A 120 -12.74 3.19 11.46
CA ILE A 120 -12.15 2.10 12.25
C ILE A 120 -11.53 2.63 13.55
N SER A 121 -11.15 1.74 14.46
CA SER A 121 -10.34 2.10 15.63
C SER A 121 -8.94 2.52 15.19
N GLY A 122 -8.35 3.52 15.83
CA GLY A 122 -7.01 3.99 15.53
C GLY A 122 -6.67 5.32 16.19
N PRO A 123 -5.46 5.84 15.96
CA PRO A 123 -4.92 6.97 16.70
C PRO A 123 -5.52 8.33 16.31
N TRP A 124 -6.28 8.41 15.23
CA TRP A 124 -6.93 9.65 14.79
C TRP A 124 -8.40 9.69 15.19
N SER A 125 -8.98 10.88 15.21
CA SER A 125 -10.41 11.07 15.50
C SER A 125 -11.07 11.90 14.38
N PRO A 126 -11.72 11.24 13.37
CA PRO A 126 -11.81 9.80 13.18
C PRO A 126 -10.58 9.19 12.52
N THR A 127 -10.32 7.90 12.75
CA THR A 127 -9.47 7.07 11.90
C THR A 127 -10.32 6.49 10.78
N TYR A 128 -9.90 6.73 9.55
CA TYR A 128 -10.59 6.27 8.34
C TYR A 128 -9.77 5.16 7.67
N ASN A 129 -10.44 4.14 7.16
CA ASN A 129 -9.82 3.07 6.40
C ASN A 129 -9.80 3.42 4.91
N HIS A 130 -8.67 3.97 4.44
CA HIS A 130 -8.50 4.35 3.03
C HIS A 130 -8.29 3.13 2.15
N GLN A 131 -8.93 3.15 0.97
CA GLN A 131 -8.80 2.12 -0.06
C GLN A 131 -8.15 2.70 -1.32
N HIS A 132 -7.47 1.84 -2.10
CA HIS A 132 -6.83 2.18 -3.38
C HIS A 132 -5.88 3.39 -3.30
N MET A 133 -5.16 3.52 -2.17
CA MET A 133 -4.20 4.62 -1.99
C MET A 133 -2.99 4.41 -2.89
N LEU A 134 -2.71 5.38 -3.77
CA LEU A 134 -1.55 5.32 -4.66
C LEU A 134 -0.25 5.32 -3.85
N LYS A 135 0.55 4.28 -4.00
CA LYS A 135 1.89 4.16 -3.40
C LYS A 135 3.00 4.49 -4.38
N TYR A 136 2.91 3.95 -5.59
CA TYR A 136 3.96 4.11 -6.59
C TYR A 136 3.42 4.01 -8.01
N LEU A 137 4.10 4.65 -8.97
CA LEU A 137 3.96 4.43 -10.41
C LEU A 137 5.26 3.86 -10.92
N MET A 138 5.24 2.60 -11.38
CA MET A 138 6.47 1.84 -11.70
C MET A 138 7.23 2.47 -12.88
N ASP A 139 6.51 3.10 -13.79
CA ASP A 139 7.07 3.72 -15.00
C ASP A 139 7.00 5.25 -14.96
N GLY A 140 6.90 5.83 -13.76
CA GLY A 140 6.75 7.27 -13.58
C GLY A 140 5.33 7.78 -13.85
N ALA A 141 5.15 9.10 -13.74
CA ALA A 141 3.83 9.72 -13.82
C ALA A 141 3.13 9.57 -15.19
N PHE A 142 3.92 9.37 -16.25
CA PHE A 142 3.44 9.39 -17.63
C PHE A 142 3.63 8.07 -18.40
N GLY A 143 4.09 7.01 -17.70
CA GLY A 143 4.21 5.67 -18.27
C GLY A 143 5.32 5.50 -19.31
N ILE A 144 5.29 4.36 -19.99
CA ILE A 144 6.21 4.03 -21.11
C ILE A 144 5.46 4.02 -22.44
N GLU A 145 6.06 4.60 -23.47
CA GLU A 145 5.47 4.66 -24.80
C GLU A 145 5.44 3.29 -25.46
N LEU A 146 4.30 2.95 -26.08
CA LEU A 146 4.10 1.75 -26.87
C LEU A 146 4.38 2.06 -28.35
N ASN A 147 5.49 1.54 -28.87
CA ASN A 147 6.01 1.88 -30.21
C ASN A 147 5.15 1.36 -31.39
N THR A 148 4.25 0.42 -31.13
CA THR A 148 3.41 -0.19 -32.19
C THR A 148 1.97 -0.31 -31.68
N THR A 149 1.07 0.37 -32.38
CA THR A 149 -0.34 0.53 -32.00
C THR A 149 -1.33 0.07 -33.09
N THR A 150 -0.88 -0.85 -33.97
CA THR A 150 -1.71 -1.39 -35.04
C THR A 150 -2.54 -2.57 -34.55
N ALA A 151 -3.71 -2.77 -35.14
CA ALA A 151 -4.59 -3.91 -34.83
C ALA A 151 -3.83 -5.26 -34.95
N GLY A 152 -4.05 -6.14 -33.98
CA GLY A 152 -3.37 -7.43 -33.87
C GLY A 152 -2.01 -7.40 -33.16
N THR A 153 -1.49 -6.22 -32.78
CA THR A 153 -0.24 -6.10 -32.04
C THR A 153 -0.43 -6.58 -30.60
N PHE A 154 0.46 -7.49 -30.16
CA PHE A 154 0.58 -7.99 -28.79
C PHE A 154 1.92 -7.55 -28.20
N ILE A 155 1.89 -6.90 -27.03
CA ILE A 155 3.08 -6.35 -26.37
C ILE A 155 3.11 -6.82 -24.92
N PRO A 156 3.97 -7.79 -24.56
CA PRO A 156 4.24 -8.15 -23.19
C PRO A 156 5.29 -7.21 -22.58
N ASN A 157 5.13 -6.87 -21.29
CA ASN A 157 6.13 -6.14 -20.51
C ASN A 157 6.26 -6.77 -19.12
N THR A 158 7.45 -6.62 -18.53
CA THR A 158 7.71 -6.98 -17.13
C THR A 158 8.26 -5.78 -16.40
N HIS A 159 7.65 -5.45 -15.27
CA HIS A 159 8.03 -4.36 -14.40
C HIS A 159 8.47 -4.93 -13.07
N THR A 160 9.51 -4.36 -12.46
CA THR A 160 9.97 -4.77 -11.12
C THR A 160 10.16 -3.55 -10.25
N TRP A 161 9.82 -3.68 -8.97
CA TRP A 161 10.04 -2.66 -7.97
C TRP A 161 10.46 -3.30 -6.66
N THR A 162 11.65 -2.95 -6.14
CA THR A 162 12.03 -3.29 -4.78
C THR A 162 11.29 -2.33 -3.85
N VAL A 163 10.33 -2.86 -3.13
CA VAL A 163 9.48 -2.06 -2.23
C VAL A 163 10.32 -1.63 -1.03
N PRO A 164 10.47 -0.32 -0.77
CA PRO A 164 11.24 0.15 0.37
C PRO A 164 10.53 -0.20 1.69
N THR A 165 11.29 -0.48 2.72
CA THR A 165 10.78 -0.76 4.08
C THR A 165 10.08 0.45 4.71
N ALA A 166 10.45 1.66 4.29
CA ALA A 166 9.79 2.91 4.67
C ALA A 166 9.70 3.84 3.46
N LEU A 167 8.54 4.46 3.28
CA LEU A 167 8.35 5.50 2.27
C LEU A 167 8.78 6.85 2.82
N THR A 168 9.58 7.57 2.04
CA THR A 168 9.95 8.96 2.36
C THR A 168 8.99 9.92 1.66
N LEU A 169 8.57 10.94 2.38
CA LEU A 169 7.82 12.05 1.77
C LEU A 169 8.66 12.75 0.71
N PRO A 170 8.04 13.21 -0.38
CA PRO A 170 8.72 14.08 -1.34
C PRO A 170 9.35 15.29 -0.66
N GLN A 171 10.54 15.72 -1.12
CA GLN A 171 11.25 16.85 -0.53
C GLN A 171 10.36 18.11 -0.49
N GLY A 172 10.31 18.78 0.65
CA GLY A 172 9.52 19.99 0.87
C GLY A 172 8.04 19.74 1.17
N THR A 173 7.62 18.48 1.31
CA THR A 173 6.25 18.15 1.74
C THR A 173 6.23 17.75 3.22
N THR A 174 5.11 18.03 3.88
CA THR A 174 4.79 17.56 5.23
C THR A 174 3.56 16.67 5.15
N GLY A 175 3.47 15.66 6.00
CA GLY A 175 2.31 14.78 6.03
C GLY A 175 2.65 13.41 6.58
N PHE A 176 1.71 12.49 6.43
CA PHE A 176 1.82 11.10 6.86
C PHE A 176 1.93 10.20 5.63
N MET A 177 2.95 9.34 5.62
CA MET A 177 3.12 8.31 4.61
C MET A 177 3.09 6.95 5.31
N PRO A 178 1.97 6.24 5.31
CA PRO A 178 1.89 4.94 5.95
C PRO A 178 2.78 3.93 5.24
N ASP A 179 3.36 3.03 6.02
CA ASP A 179 4.18 1.93 5.53
C ASP A 179 3.41 1.06 4.52
N ILE A 180 4.16 0.39 3.68
CA ILE A 180 3.58 -0.52 2.71
C ILE A 180 3.34 -1.88 3.36
N ASP A 181 2.08 -2.32 3.36
CA ASP A 181 1.72 -3.70 3.66
C ASP A 181 1.55 -4.48 2.36
N PRO A 182 2.49 -5.38 2.01
CA PRO A 182 2.45 -6.12 0.76
C PRO A 182 1.20 -6.98 0.58
N THR A 183 0.58 -7.39 1.69
CA THR A 183 -0.63 -8.23 1.65
C THR A 183 -1.90 -7.45 1.31
N ASN A 184 -1.82 -6.12 1.29
CA ASN A 184 -2.90 -5.21 0.95
C ASN A 184 -2.63 -4.42 -0.35
N LEU A 185 -1.64 -4.87 -1.15
CA LEU A 185 -1.35 -4.25 -2.45
C LEU A 185 -2.22 -4.80 -3.56
N ASP A 186 -2.62 -3.90 -4.45
CA ASP A 186 -3.13 -4.20 -5.78
C ASP A 186 -2.31 -3.44 -6.82
N VAL A 187 -2.40 -3.89 -8.06
CA VAL A 187 -1.80 -3.23 -9.21
C VAL A 187 -2.90 -2.83 -10.18
N VAL A 188 -2.81 -1.61 -10.71
CA VAL A 188 -3.67 -1.13 -11.78
C VAL A 188 -2.79 -0.85 -12.99
N ALA A 189 -2.90 -1.69 -14.03
CA ALA A 189 -2.30 -1.44 -15.34
C ALA A 189 -3.31 -0.71 -16.22
N PHE A 190 -2.89 0.34 -16.92
CA PHE A 190 -3.77 1.07 -17.82
C PHE A 190 -3.01 1.65 -19.01
N ILE A 191 -3.73 1.82 -20.12
CA ILE A 191 -3.19 2.43 -21.34
C ILE A 191 -3.79 3.82 -21.48
N SER A 192 -2.94 4.82 -21.73
CA SER A 192 -3.39 6.17 -22.05
C SER A 192 -3.04 6.57 -23.48
N GLU A 193 -3.86 7.48 -24.04
CA GLU A 193 -3.53 8.26 -25.22
C GLU A 193 -2.82 9.54 -24.77
N GLY A 194 -1.57 9.71 -25.20
CA GLY A 194 -0.73 10.77 -24.67
C GLY A 194 -0.58 10.71 -23.16
N PRO A 195 -0.28 11.82 -22.49
CA PRO A 195 -0.11 11.86 -21.03
C PRO A 195 -1.44 11.88 -20.26
N GLN A 196 -2.57 11.88 -20.94
CA GLN A 196 -3.85 12.26 -20.33
C GLN A 196 -4.92 11.17 -20.42
N GLU A 197 -5.54 10.94 -21.56
CA GLU A 197 -6.76 10.14 -21.67
C GLU A 197 -6.50 8.64 -21.47
N ILE A 198 -7.24 7.99 -20.56
CA ILE A 198 -7.14 6.56 -20.32
C ILE A 198 -8.10 5.82 -21.23
N LEU A 199 -7.57 4.95 -22.08
CA LEU A 199 -8.31 4.15 -23.05
C LEU A 199 -8.88 2.86 -22.44
N THR A 200 -8.13 2.22 -21.54
CA THR A 200 -8.50 0.98 -20.88
C THR A 200 -7.69 0.81 -19.60
N GLY A 201 -8.15 -0.06 -18.70
CA GLY A 201 -7.44 -0.41 -17.48
C GLY A 201 -7.85 -1.77 -16.95
N PHE A 202 -6.95 -2.38 -16.17
CA PHE A 202 -7.16 -3.66 -15.51
C PHE A 202 -6.54 -3.62 -14.11
N GLN A 203 -7.27 -4.09 -13.11
CA GLN A 203 -6.77 -4.26 -11.75
C GLN A 203 -6.43 -5.73 -11.50
N ALA A 204 -5.26 -5.99 -10.96
CA ALA A 204 -4.79 -7.30 -10.53
C ALA A 204 -4.45 -7.27 -9.04
N ASN A 205 -4.84 -8.32 -8.31
CA ASN A 205 -4.38 -8.53 -6.95
C ASN A 205 -2.90 -8.93 -6.96
N VAL A 206 -2.16 -8.50 -5.94
CA VAL A 206 -0.78 -8.95 -5.73
C VAL A 206 -0.77 -10.29 -4.98
N VAL A 207 -0.17 -11.30 -5.59
CA VAL A 207 0.02 -12.61 -4.95
C VAL A 207 1.32 -12.61 -4.17
N CYS A 208 1.25 -12.70 -2.83
CA CYS A 208 2.43 -12.84 -2.00
C CYS A 208 3.03 -14.24 -2.12
N ILE A 209 4.33 -14.31 -2.43
CA ILE A 209 5.12 -15.54 -2.52
C ILE A 209 5.93 -15.66 -1.24
N PHE A 210 5.79 -16.77 -0.54
CA PHE A 210 6.50 -17.11 0.69
C PHE A 210 7.51 -18.22 0.38
N PRO A 211 8.76 -17.90 0.02
CA PRO A 211 9.73 -18.92 -0.40
C PRO A 211 10.28 -19.75 0.76
N ASN A 212 10.31 -19.18 1.97
CA ASN A 212 10.77 -19.85 3.17
C ASN A 212 9.69 -20.78 3.73
N ALA A 213 10.07 -21.90 4.29
CA ALA A 213 9.12 -22.78 4.99
C ALA A 213 8.75 -22.20 6.36
N TYR A 214 9.74 -21.70 7.09
CA TYR A 214 9.62 -21.15 8.44
C TYR A 214 10.29 -19.80 8.51
N ASP A 215 9.51 -18.76 8.70
CA ASP A 215 9.94 -17.35 8.74
C ASP A 215 8.87 -16.54 9.50
N ALA A 216 9.25 -15.88 10.57
CA ALA A 216 8.36 -15.09 11.40
C ALA A 216 8.85 -13.64 11.45
N ASN A 217 8.15 -12.74 10.77
CA ASN A 217 8.47 -11.32 10.74
C ASN A 217 7.80 -10.57 11.90
N VAL A 218 8.58 -9.77 12.64
CA VAL A 218 8.03 -8.82 13.62
C VAL A 218 7.67 -7.52 12.90
N THR A 219 6.37 -7.21 12.85
CA THR A 219 5.85 -6.09 12.06
C THR A 219 5.61 -4.81 12.85
N ALA A 220 5.36 -4.92 14.14
CA ALA A 220 5.16 -3.76 15.03
C ALA A 220 5.43 -4.13 16.48
N SER A 221 5.83 -3.15 17.27
CA SER A 221 5.88 -3.23 18.73
C SER A 221 5.38 -1.91 19.33
N SER A 222 4.76 -1.98 20.51
CA SER A 222 4.29 -0.81 21.24
C SER A 222 4.38 -1.02 22.75
N ALA A 223 4.37 0.09 23.46
CA ALA A 223 4.13 0.20 24.90
C ALA A 223 3.26 1.46 25.11
N GLU A 224 2.76 1.69 26.31
CA GLU A 224 2.05 2.93 26.61
C GLU A 224 2.97 4.16 26.37
N ASP A 225 2.45 5.20 25.73
CA ASP A 225 3.25 6.39 25.35
C ASP A 225 3.89 7.11 26.54
N VAL A 226 3.19 7.13 27.68
CA VAL A 226 3.64 7.76 28.94
C VAL A 226 3.30 6.87 30.12
N VAL A 227 4.31 6.41 30.84
CA VAL A 227 4.17 5.54 32.01
C VAL A 227 4.72 6.26 33.24
N CYS A 228 3.86 6.51 34.23
CA CYS A 228 4.24 7.10 35.52
C CYS A 228 4.50 6.03 36.61
N ALA A 229 4.83 4.81 36.21
CA ALA A 229 5.03 3.65 37.07
C ALA A 229 6.33 2.91 36.70
N SER A 230 6.66 1.88 37.45
CA SER A 230 7.77 0.95 37.15
C SER A 230 7.29 -0.33 36.45
N GLU A 231 6.09 -0.32 35.92
CA GLU A 231 5.46 -1.41 35.16
C GLU A 231 4.71 -0.82 33.97
N THR A 232 4.67 -1.53 32.86
CA THR A 232 3.93 -1.14 31.64
C THR A 232 3.41 -2.38 30.92
N ASP A 233 2.34 -2.19 30.16
CA ASP A 233 1.90 -3.18 29.17
C ASP A 233 2.70 -3.01 27.89
N ILE A 234 3.16 -4.12 27.33
CA ILE A 234 3.89 -4.13 26.08
C ILE A 234 3.18 -5.03 25.07
N GLU A 235 3.24 -4.66 23.79
CA GLU A 235 2.63 -5.41 22.71
C GLU A 235 3.64 -5.67 21.59
N ILE A 236 3.45 -6.82 20.91
CA ILE A 236 4.16 -7.18 19.71
C ILE A 236 3.18 -7.73 18.69
N THR A 237 3.27 -7.28 17.46
CA THR A 237 2.59 -7.85 16.31
C THR A 237 3.62 -8.53 15.43
N PHE A 238 3.36 -9.79 15.10
CA PHE A 238 4.19 -10.57 14.20
C PHE A 238 3.33 -11.24 13.13
N ARG A 239 3.96 -11.62 12.03
CA ARG A 239 3.33 -12.23 10.87
C ARG A 239 4.07 -13.49 10.45
N ASN A 240 3.34 -14.50 10.02
CA ASN A 240 3.93 -15.68 9.40
C ASN A 240 4.35 -15.38 7.96
N TYR A 241 5.65 -15.23 7.71
CA TYR A 241 6.24 -15.11 6.38
C TYR A 241 6.72 -16.46 5.82
N GLY A 242 6.51 -17.55 6.56
CA GLY A 242 6.71 -18.91 6.07
C GLY A 242 5.54 -19.40 5.21
N ASN A 243 5.80 -20.39 4.35
CA ASN A 243 4.76 -21.09 3.60
C ASN A 243 4.12 -22.26 4.37
N GLN A 244 4.62 -22.58 5.57
CA GLN A 244 4.02 -23.53 6.50
C GLN A 244 3.27 -22.78 7.61
N PRO A 245 2.20 -23.36 8.17
CA PRO A 245 1.51 -22.76 9.32
C PRO A 245 2.46 -22.53 10.49
N LEU A 246 2.42 -21.33 11.08
CA LEU A 246 3.16 -21.01 12.30
C LEU A 246 2.35 -21.51 13.51
N THR A 247 2.87 -22.52 14.19
CA THR A 247 2.18 -23.16 15.32
C THR A 247 2.75 -22.77 16.68
N SER A 248 3.98 -22.27 16.72
CA SER A 248 4.62 -21.73 17.92
C SER A 248 5.65 -20.68 17.54
N LEU A 249 5.97 -19.77 18.47
CA LEU A 249 7.00 -18.75 18.30
C LEU A 249 7.53 -18.34 19.67
N ASP A 250 8.86 -18.27 19.80
CA ASP A 250 9.50 -17.72 20.99
C ASP A 250 9.69 -16.22 20.79
N LEU A 251 9.03 -15.41 21.63
CA LEU A 251 9.08 -13.96 21.62
C LEU A 251 9.92 -13.50 22.83
N MET A 252 11.17 -13.21 22.60
CA MET A 252 12.08 -12.67 23.61
C MET A 252 11.95 -11.16 23.66
N TYR A 253 11.87 -10.60 24.86
CA TYR A 253 11.80 -9.15 25.07
C TYR A 253 12.63 -8.70 26.26
N ASP A 254 13.07 -7.45 26.20
CA ASP A 254 13.67 -6.72 27.31
C ASP A 254 13.21 -5.25 27.30
N ILE A 255 13.31 -4.58 28.44
CA ILE A 255 13.16 -3.13 28.54
C ILE A 255 14.51 -2.54 28.98
N ASN A 256 14.98 -1.52 28.25
CA ASN A 256 16.23 -0.77 28.53
C ASN A 256 17.51 -1.66 28.54
N GLY A 257 17.52 -2.78 27.82
CA GLY A 257 18.63 -3.72 27.85
C GLY A 257 18.75 -4.52 29.17
N GLY A 258 17.64 -4.64 29.90
CA GLY A 258 17.55 -5.45 31.09
C GLY A 258 17.66 -6.94 30.82
N PHE A 259 17.39 -7.77 31.84
CA PHE A 259 17.42 -9.21 31.66
C PHE A 259 16.29 -9.65 30.70
N PRO A 260 16.60 -10.33 29.59
CA PRO A 260 15.59 -10.73 28.62
C PRO A 260 14.65 -11.81 29.18
N LEU A 261 13.37 -11.65 28.90
CA LEU A 261 12.32 -12.61 29.20
C LEU A 261 11.77 -13.20 27.91
N THR A 262 11.18 -14.38 27.96
CA THR A 262 10.60 -15.05 26.79
C THR A 262 9.13 -15.35 27.01
N TYR A 263 8.31 -14.95 26.05
CA TYR A 263 6.92 -15.38 25.94
C TYR A 263 6.83 -16.45 24.84
N ASN A 264 6.35 -17.64 25.19
CA ASN A 264 6.17 -18.73 24.23
C ASN A 264 4.75 -18.66 23.65
N TRP A 265 4.62 -18.12 22.45
CA TRP A 265 3.35 -18.10 21.75
C TRP A 265 3.04 -19.46 21.12
N THR A 266 1.76 -19.86 21.16
CA THR A 266 1.24 -21.04 20.46
C THR A 266 -0.07 -20.69 19.75
N GLY A 267 -0.29 -21.26 18.57
CA GLY A 267 -1.47 -20.98 17.76
C GLY A 267 -1.50 -21.76 16.45
N ASN A 268 -2.18 -21.24 15.47
CA ASN A 268 -2.17 -21.77 14.10
C ASN A 268 -2.36 -20.60 13.14
N LEU A 269 -1.25 -20.00 12.72
CA LEU A 269 -1.25 -18.80 11.89
C LEU A 269 -0.87 -19.17 10.44
N ALA A 270 -1.80 -19.01 9.52
CA ALA A 270 -1.56 -19.28 8.10
C ALA A 270 -0.50 -18.32 7.52
N SER A 271 0.10 -18.70 6.39
CA SER A 271 1.03 -17.82 5.64
C SER A 271 0.42 -16.45 5.38
N GLY A 272 1.18 -15.39 5.63
CA GLY A 272 0.75 -14.00 5.51
C GLY A 272 -0.15 -13.49 6.63
N ALA A 273 -0.68 -14.34 7.49
CA ALA A 273 -1.51 -13.92 8.61
C ALA A 273 -0.68 -13.36 9.77
N ALA A 274 -1.25 -12.41 10.53
CA ALA A 274 -0.61 -11.77 11.68
C ALA A 274 -1.33 -12.09 12.99
N ALA A 275 -0.58 -12.00 14.09
CA ALA A 275 -1.13 -12.06 15.44
C ALA A 275 -0.46 -10.99 16.31
N THR A 276 -1.20 -10.50 17.32
CA THR A 276 -0.70 -9.57 18.34
C THR A 276 -0.72 -10.26 19.69
N VAL A 277 0.36 -10.10 20.46
CA VAL A 277 0.49 -10.52 21.84
C VAL A 277 0.66 -9.30 22.72
N SER A 278 -0.13 -9.21 23.78
CA SER A 278 0.00 -8.23 24.85
C SER A 278 0.47 -8.90 26.12
N ILE A 279 1.51 -8.35 26.74
CA ILE A 279 2.06 -8.82 28.02
C ILE A 279 1.84 -7.68 29.04
N PRO A 280 0.94 -7.86 30.00
CA PRO A 280 0.61 -6.82 30.98
C PRO A 280 1.65 -6.74 32.10
N ASN A 281 1.76 -5.55 32.70
CA ASN A 281 2.48 -5.29 33.94
C ASN A 281 3.96 -5.73 33.90
N VAL A 282 4.66 -5.47 32.79
CA VAL A 282 6.09 -5.78 32.69
C VAL A 282 6.88 -4.75 33.49
N ALA A 283 7.59 -5.24 34.52
CA ALA A 283 8.41 -4.41 35.40
C ALA A 283 9.69 -3.92 34.71
N PHE A 284 10.05 -2.67 34.93
CA PHE A 284 11.28 -2.07 34.39
C PHE A 284 11.85 -1.00 35.34
N THR A 285 13.09 -0.60 35.12
CA THR A 285 13.69 0.56 35.78
C THR A 285 13.44 1.81 34.93
N PRO A 286 12.60 2.78 35.38
CA PRO A 286 12.26 3.95 34.60
C PRO A 286 13.47 4.81 34.23
N GLN A 287 13.47 5.30 33.00
CA GLN A 287 14.41 6.27 32.43
C GLN A 287 13.63 7.42 31.79
N ALA A 288 14.31 8.50 31.38
CA ALA A 288 13.64 9.62 30.68
C ALA A 288 13.01 9.18 29.35
N PHE A 289 13.63 8.19 28.71
CA PHE A 289 13.09 7.46 27.54
C PHE A 289 13.37 5.99 27.77
N ASN A 290 12.38 5.18 27.66
CA ASN A 290 12.48 3.73 27.80
C ASN A 290 12.36 3.10 26.41
N ASN A 291 13.01 1.96 26.23
CA ASN A 291 12.98 1.20 24.97
C ASN A 291 12.62 -0.25 25.25
N VAL A 292 11.57 -0.74 24.61
CA VAL A 292 11.26 -2.17 24.61
C VAL A 292 11.83 -2.79 23.33
N ASN A 293 12.61 -3.85 23.47
CA ASN A 293 13.20 -4.61 22.37
C ASN A 293 12.52 -5.97 22.28
N TRP A 294 12.27 -6.42 21.07
CA TRP A 294 11.68 -7.73 20.79
C TRP A 294 12.51 -8.49 19.78
N THR A 295 12.63 -9.78 19.99
CA THR A 295 13.22 -10.72 19.02
C THR A 295 12.36 -11.95 18.93
N ALA A 296 11.92 -12.32 17.71
CA ALA A 296 11.23 -13.58 17.44
C ALA A 296 12.23 -14.67 17.08
N SER A 297 11.95 -15.92 17.47
CA SER A 297 12.79 -17.07 17.13
C SER A 297 12.00 -18.37 17.17
N ASN A 298 12.61 -19.44 16.64
CA ASN A 298 12.07 -20.81 16.64
C ASN A 298 10.64 -20.94 16.10
N PRO A 299 10.33 -20.40 14.89
CA PRO A 299 9.01 -20.57 14.28
C PRO A 299 8.65 -22.05 14.13
N SER A 300 7.55 -22.47 14.76
CA SER A 300 7.09 -23.88 14.81
C SER A 300 8.17 -24.87 15.31
N GLY A 301 9.08 -24.39 16.19
CA GLY A 301 10.21 -25.19 16.69
C GLY A 301 11.33 -25.43 15.68
N GLN A 302 11.36 -24.69 14.57
CA GLN A 302 12.36 -24.77 13.53
C GLN A 302 13.26 -23.53 13.51
N THR A 303 14.39 -23.61 12.80
CA THR A 303 15.25 -22.45 12.55
C THR A 303 14.52 -21.47 11.63
N ASP A 304 14.49 -20.20 12.03
CA ASP A 304 13.99 -19.12 11.18
C ASP A 304 14.93 -18.93 9.98
N GLN A 305 14.35 -18.95 8.77
CA GLN A 305 15.10 -18.92 7.52
C GLN A 305 15.44 -17.48 7.05
N ASN A 306 14.89 -16.45 7.74
CA ASN A 306 15.19 -15.05 7.50
C ASN A 306 15.26 -14.26 8.81
N SER A 307 16.31 -14.44 9.57
CA SER A 307 16.48 -13.78 10.88
C SER A 307 16.66 -12.25 10.81
N SER A 308 16.76 -11.65 9.61
CA SER A 308 16.92 -10.21 9.46
C SER A 308 15.65 -9.41 9.74
N ASN A 309 14.49 -10.07 9.74
CA ASN A 309 13.18 -9.45 9.97
C ASN A 309 12.57 -9.78 11.36
N ASN A 310 13.35 -10.43 12.24
CA ASN A 310 12.88 -10.97 13.52
C ASN A 310 12.93 -9.96 14.67
N TYR A 311 13.38 -8.74 14.44
CA TYR A 311 13.60 -7.73 15.48
C TYR A 311 12.68 -6.52 15.31
N SER A 312 12.17 -6.00 16.42
CA SER A 312 11.50 -4.70 16.50
C SER A 312 11.82 -4.01 17.82
N SER A 313 11.76 -2.69 17.84
CA SER A 313 11.85 -1.90 19.06
C SER A 313 10.90 -0.71 19.01
N SER A 314 10.43 -0.32 20.20
CA SER A 314 9.62 0.90 20.37
C SER A 314 10.04 1.65 21.61
N MET A 315 9.90 2.99 21.58
CA MET A 315 10.21 3.89 22.70
C MET A 315 8.94 4.38 23.36
N PHE A 316 9.02 4.56 24.68
CA PHE A 316 7.96 5.18 25.51
C PHE A 316 8.59 6.03 26.63
N ARG A 317 7.78 6.85 27.32
CA ARG A 317 8.23 7.78 28.38
C ARG A 317 7.59 7.47 29.71
#